data_003de754bc9a59e63c321be0073e06b6
#
_entry.id   003de754bc9a59e63c321be0073e06b6
#
_cell.length_a   1.000
_cell.length_b   1.000
_cell.length_c   1.000
_cell.angle_alpha   90.00
_cell.angle_beta   90.00
_cell.angle_gamma   90.00
#
_symmetry.space_group_name_H-M   'P 1'
#
loop_
_entity.id
_entity.type
_entity.pdbx_description
1 polymer ?
#
loop_
_entity_poly.entity_id
_entity_poly.type
_entity_poly.pdbx_seq_one_letter_code
_entity_poly.pdbx_strand_id
1 'polypeptide(L)'
;MTRLPVILLLTLLPPQLTSAKRLPPAKVDPVIYEGIRYVAPNDDGRRGYIEAWNVGTNKKLWELTLFTNPIDPNLEEDVQWVFIKALNIQDGRLTVTSERGKIYQVDVNTKAITQADSISSPSPGAIHDLPDAVKKALTNGSVGKEYDLSFRINPSYLEGDFNGDGKMDVAVLVKERSTGKLGIAIIHGTTGKVTILGAGIGAGNGGDDFEWMDSWQVYSKTRAAHAAGESSVPHLRGDALLVEKSEAASALVYWNGKRYVWSQQGD
;
A
#
# COMPACT_ATOMS: atom_id res chain seq x y z
N MET A 1 56.55 54.55 0.50
CA MET A 1 55.61 53.69 1.29
C MET A 1 54.81 52.89 0.30
N THR A 2 55.31 51.72 0.01
CA THR A 2 54.69 50.80 -1.03
C THR A 2 53.83 49.83 -0.32
N ARG A 3 52.47 49.82 -0.61
CA ARG A 3 51.53 48.89 -0.01
C ARG A 3 51.42 47.65 -0.93
N LEU A 4 51.79 46.46 -0.42
CA LEU A 4 51.55 45.19 -1.06
C LEU A 4 50.07 44.81 -0.98
N PRO A 5 49.45 44.28 -2.02
CA PRO A 5 48.10 43.71 -1.95
C PRO A 5 48.14 42.32 -1.33
N VAL A 6 47.30 42.11 -0.31
CA VAL A 6 47.04 40.76 0.25
C VAL A 6 46.08 40.05 -0.68
N ILE A 7 46.56 38.99 -1.36
CA ILE A 7 45.73 38.10 -2.17
C ILE A 7 45.12 37.06 -1.22
N LEU A 8 43.82 37.14 -0.99
CA LEU A 8 43.05 36.16 -0.25
C LEU A 8 42.77 34.96 -1.15
N LEU A 9 43.48 33.86 -0.93
CA LEU A 9 43.27 32.60 -1.65
C LEU A 9 42.02 31.89 -1.09
N LEU A 10 40.89 31.99 -1.79
CA LEU A 10 39.66 31.30 -1.44
C LEU A 10 39.77 29.84 -1.90
N THR A 11 40.05 28.91 -0.99
CA THR A 11 40.05 27.47 -1.27
C THR A 11 38.62 27.01 -1.36
N LEU A 12 38.12 26.71 -2.58
CA LEU A 12 36.88 25.97 -2.80
C LEU A 12 37.10 24.53 -2.33
N LEU A 13 36.51 24.18 -1.18
CA LEU A 13 36.34 22.76 -0.83
C LEU A 13 35.31 22.12 -1.82
N PRO A 14 35.62 20.96 -2.37
CA PRO A 14 34.63 20.24 -3.18
C PRO A 14 33.44 19.82 -2.29
N PRO A 15 32.21 19.83 -2.83
CA PRO A 15 31.05 19.34 -2.08
C PRO A 15 31.28 17.89 -1.71
N GLN A 16 31.26 17.57 -0.43
CA GLN A 16 31.23 16.21 0.08
C GLN A 16 29.88 15.61 -0.33
N LEU A 17 29.87 14.74 -1.34
CA LEU A 17 28.72 13.89 -1.67
C LEU A 17 28.52 12.97 -0.45
N THR A 18 27.62 13.33 0.44
CA THR A 18 27.13 12.42 1.48
C THR A 18 26.32 11.36 0.77
N SER A 19 26.87 10.16 0.66
CA SER A 19 26.12 8.98 0.23
C SER A 19 24.94 8.81 1.19
N ALA A 20 23.72 8.97 0.66
CA ALA A 20 22.50 8.76 1.44
C ALA A 20 22.38 7.25 1.70
N LYS A 21 22.71 6.81 2.91
CA LYS A 21 22.50 5.42 3.32
C LYS A 21 21.01 5.11 3.25
N ARG A 22 20.68 3.95 2.71
CA ARG A 22 19.32 3.43 2.70
C ARG A 22 18.76 3.35 4.13
N LEU A 23 17.50 3.76 4.29
CA LEU A 23 16.79 3.56 5.56
C LEU A 23 16.57 2.06 5.83
N PRO A 24 16.57 1.64 7.10
CA PRO A 24 16.23 0.26 7.46
C PRO A 24 14.85 -0.11 6.89
N PRO A 25 14.63 -1.40 6.52
CA PRO A 25 13.32 -1.82 6.01
C PRO A 25 12.24 -1.61 7.07
N ALA A 26 11.02 -1.29 6.61
CA ALA A 26 9.87 -1.21 7.49
C ALA A 26 9.64 -2.56 8.18
N LYS A 27 9.27 -2.53 9.46
CA LYS A 27 8.91 -3.74 10.19
C LYS A 27 7.64 -4.32 9.59
N VAL A 28 7.70 -5.61 9.24
CA VAL A 28 6.54 -6.37 8.76
C VAL A 28 5.88 -7.08 9.93
N ASP A 29 4.58 -6.83 10.14
CA ASP A 29 3.84 -7.53 11.17
C ASP A 29 3.67 -9.01 10.81
N PRO A 30 3.93 -9.93 11.76
CA PRO A 30 3.73 -11.34 11.53
C PRO A 30 2.25 -11.68 11.39
N VAL A 31 1.94 -12.71 10.61
CA VAL A 31 0.59 -13.27 10.51
C VAL A 31 0.54 -14.66 11.16
N ILE A 32 -0.61 -15.00 11.76
CA ILE A 32 -0.81 -16.30 12.43
C ILE A 32 -1.95 -17.05 11.74
N TYR A 33 -1.69 -18.31 11.42
CA TYR A 33 -2.68 -19.23 10.87
C TYR A 33 -2.46 -20.63 11.44
N GLU A 34 -3.51 -21.26 11.95
CA GLU A 34 -3.50 -22.62 12.54
C GLU A 34 -2.35 -22.86 13.55
N GLY A 35 -2.08 -21.89 14.43
CA GLY A 35 -1.02 -22.00 15.45
C GLY A 35 0.42 -21.86 14.92
N ILE A 36 0.57 -21.46 13.67
CA ILE A 36 1.85 -21.15 13.03
C ILE A 36 1.94 -19.64 12.81
N ARG A 37 3.05 -19.05 13.23
CA ARG A 37 3.38 -17.64 13.00
C ARG A 37 4.32 -17.53 11.82
N TYR A 38 3.95 -16.76 10.82
CA TYR A 38 4.76 -16.46 9.64
C TYR A 38 5.37 -15.07 9.80
N VAL A 39 6.66 -14.95 9.57
CA VAL A 39 7.43 -13.71 9.70
C VAL A 39 8.28 -13.47 8.46
N ALA A 40 8.53 -12.21 8.15
CA ALA A 40 9.53 -11.77 7.17
C ALA A 40 10.66 -11.08 7.94
N PRO A 41 11.82 -11.72 8.17
CA PRO A 41 12.89 -11.14 8.97
C PRO A 41 13.49 -9.87 8.38
N ASN A 42 13.55 -9.77 7.05
CA ASN A 42 14.14 -8.62 6.34
C ASN A 42 15.57 -8.26 6.80
N ASP A 43 16.36 -9.27 7.17
CA ASP A 43 17.75 -9.15 7.63
C ASP A 43 18.77 -9.32 6.51
N ASP A 44 18.32 -9.78 5.34
CA ASP A 44 19.13 -10.01 4.15
C ASP A 44 18.47 -9.36 2.93
N GLY A 45 18.99 -8.22 2.50
CA GLY A 45 18.46 -7.48 1.35
C GLY A 45 18.74 -8.14 0.00
N ARG A 46 19.55 -9.20 -0.06
CA ARG A 46 19.82 -9.97 -1.27
C ARG A 46 18.74 -10.98 -1.60
N ARG A 47 17.90 -11.33 -0.62
CA ARG A 47 16.79 -12.26 -0.79
C ARG A 47 15.56 -11.84 0.03
N GLY A 48 14.38 -12.12 -0.50
CA GLY A 48 13.15 -12.07 0.28
C GLY A 48 12.75 -13.47 0.70
N TYR A 49 12.58 -13.70 1.99
CA TYR A 49 12.22 -15.00 2.54
C TYR A 49 11.29 -14.87 3.73
N ILE A 50 10.58 -15.93 4.01
CA ILE A 50 9.66 -16.06 5.15
C ILE A 50 10.09 -17.23 6.04
N GLU A 51 9.77 -17.11 7.32
CA GLU A 51 9.93 -18.16 8.31
C GLU A 51 8.59 -18.54 8.91
N ALA A 52 8.37 -19.82 9.15
CA ALA A 52 7.23 -20.35 9.88
C ALA A 52 7.66 -20.84 11.25
N TRP A 53 6.98 -20.41 12.30
CA TRP A 53 7.27 -20.71 13.68
C TRP A 53 6.05 -21.30 14.38
N ASN A 54 6.21 -22.35 15.13
CA ASN A 54 5.15 -22.87 15.98
C ASN A 54 4.92 -21.91 17.15
N VAL A 55 3.71 -21.39 17.31
CA VAL A 55 3.35 -20.40 18.34
C VAL A 55 3.51 -20.98 19.75
N GLY A 56 3.11 -22.24 19.98
CA GLY A 56 3.13 -22.86 21.30
C GLY A 56 4.53 -23.20 21.80
N THR A 57 5.43 -23.65 20.90
CA THR A 57 6.79 -24.07 21.25
C THR A 57 7.86 -23.04 20.94
N ASN A 58 7.51 -22.00 20.21
CA ASN A 58 8.40 -20.98 19.67
C ASN A 58 9.60 -21.57 18.89
N LYS A 59 9.40 -22.70 18.22
CA LYS A 59 10.41 -23.33 17.35
C LYS A 59 10.18 -22.98 15.90
N LYS A 60 11.25 -22.67 15.17
CA LYS A 60 11.21 -22.51 13.72
C LYS A 60 10.92 -23.87 13.08
N LEU A 61 9.89 -23.92 12.24
CA LEU A 61 9.46 -25.12 11.52
C LEU A 61 10.15 -25.23 10.16
N TRP A 62 10.17 -24.12 9.43
CA TRP A 62 10.77 -24.03 8.11
C TRP A 62 11.04 -22.58 7.71
N GLU A 63 11.84 -22.44 6.67
CA GLU A 63 12.17 -21.18 5.99
C GLU A 63 11.97 -21.37 4.49
N LEU A 64 11.51 -20.34 3.79
CA LEU A 64 11.26 -20.39 2.34
C LEU A 64 11.69 -19.08 1.68
N THR A 65 12.65 -19.16 0.77
CA THR A 65 13.07 -18.04 -0.07
C THR A 65 12.08 -17.86 -1.23
N LEU A 66 11.56 -16.65 -1.39
CA LEU A 66 10.57 -16.31 -2.42
C LEU A 66 11.22 -15.68 -3.65
N PHE A 67 12.25 -14.89 -3.43
CA PHE A 67 13.01 -14.22 -4.49
C PHE A 67 14.45 -13.94 -4.06
N THR A 68 15.30 -13.76 -5.04
CA THR A 68 16.66 -13.27 -4.88
C THR A 68 16.85 -11.99 -5.67
N ASN A 69 17.67 -11.09 -5.16
CA ASN A 69 18.04 -9.85 -5.83
C ASN A 69 19.42 -10.00 -6.43
N PRO A 70 19.55 -10.02 -7.76
CA PRO A 70 20.86 -9.93 -8.39
C PRO A 70 21.48 -8.58 -8.05
N ILE A 71 22.71 -8.60 -7.53
CA ILE A 71 23.47 -7.40 -7.16
C ILE A 71 24.48 -7.10 -8.26
N ASP A 72 24.39 -5.89 -8.83
CA ASP A 72 25.40 -5.37 -9.74
C ASP A 72 26.61 -4.88 -8.90
N PRO A 73 27.81 -5.46 -9.08
CA PRO A 73 29.00 -5.07 -8.32
C PRO A 73 29.50 -3.65 -8.62
N ASN A 74 29.00 -3.03 -9.67
CA ASN A 74 29.36 -1.66 -10.04
C ASN A 74 28.50 -0.57 -9.36
N LEU A 75 27.45 -0.98 -8.62
CA LEU A 75 26.55 -0.10 -7.91
C LEU A 75 26.65 -0.36 -6.41
N GLU A 76 26.28 0.64 -5.59
CA GLU A 76 26.17 0.45 -4.15
C GLU A 76 25.19 -0.68 -3.84
N GLU A 77 25.59 -1.62 -2.96
CA GLU A 77 24.82 -2.82 -2.73
C GLU A 77 23.48 -2.55 -2.04
N ASP A 78 23.47 -1.71 -1.02
CA ASP A 78 22.30 -1.43 -0.20
C ASP A 78 21.15 -0.76 -0.96
N VAL A 79 21.44 0.04 -1.98
CA VAL A 79 20.41 0.65 -2.84
C VAL A 79 19.71 -0.37 -3.75
N GLN A 80 20.31 -1.56 -3.92
CA GLN A 80 19.76 -2.65 -4.75
C GLN A 80 18.93 -3.64 -3.95
N TRP A 81 18.99 -3.59 -2.62
CA TRP A 81 18.24 -4.48 -1.76
C TRP A 81 16.75 -4.33 -1.96
N VAL A 82 16.04 -5.43 -1.81
CA VAL A 82 14.57 -5.47 -1.86
C VAL A 82 14.07 -6.31 -0.71
N PHE A 83 13.21 -5.75 0.09
CA PHE A 83 12.63 -6.40 1.25
C PHE A 83 11.16 -6.77 1.03
N ILE A 84 10.63 -7.58 1.92
CA ILE A 84 9.20 -7.85 2.01
C ILE A 84 8.55 -6.68 2.73
N LYS A 85 7.45 -6.16 2.17
CA LYS A 85 6.68 -5.01 2.69
C LYS A 85 5.48 -5.46 3.52
N ALA A 86 4.83 -6.56 3.14
CA ALA A 86 3.61 -7.01 3.80
C ALA A 86 3.43 -8.53 3.70
N LEU A 87 2.77 -9.08 4.72
CA LEU A 87 2.27 -10.45 4.78
C LEU A 87 0.76 -10.42 5.01
N ASN A 88 0.05 -11.30 4.32
CA ASN A 88 -1.37 -11.58 4.56
C ASN A 88 -1.59 -13.07 4.39
N ILE A 89 -2.49 -13.68 5.18
CA ILE A 89 -2.82 -15.09 5.05
C ILE A 89 -4.32 -15.30 5.10
N GLN A 90 -4.81 -16.09 4.16
CA GLN A 90 -6.21 -16.47 4.06
C GLN A 90 -6.30 -17.90 3.53
N ASP A 91 -7.10 -18.74 4.17
CA ASP A 91 -7.39 -20.12 3.78
C ASP A 91 -6.13 -20.96 3.43
N GLY A 92 -5.06 -20.81 4.25
CA GLY A 92 -3.80 -21.51 4.03
C GLY A 92 -2.95 -20.96 2.89
N ARG A 93 -3.33 -19.83 2.29
CA ARG A 93 -2.58 -19.13 1.25
C ARG A 93 -1.96 -17.86 1.81
N LEU A 94 -0.63 -17.85 1.92
CA LEU A 94 0.13 -16.69 2.37
C LEU A 94 0.49 -15.82 1.18
N THR A 95 0.01 -14.58 1.19
CA THR A 95 0.36 -13.55 0.21
C THR A 95 1.48 -12.70 0.77
N VAL A 96 2.57 -12.57 0.01
CA VAL A 96 3.76 -11.82 0.37
C VAL A 96 4.00 -10.74 -0.67
N THR A 97 4.06 -9.48 -0.24
CA THR A 97 4.29 -8.33 -1.12
C THR A 97 5.70 -7.80 -0.88
N SER A 98 6.49 -7.65 -1.94
CA SER A 98 7.81 -7.01 -1.88
C SER A 98 7.70 -5.48 -1.98
N GLU A 99 8.76 -4.74 -1.59
CA GLU A 99 8.84 -3.29 -1.75
C GLU A 99 8.66 -2.83 -3.22
N ARG A 100 9.05 -3.67 -4.18
CA ARG A 100 8.86 -3.41 -5.62
C ARG A 100 7.45 -3.78 -6.12
N GLY A 101 6.51 -4.06 -5.20
CA GLY A 101 5.14 -4.40 -5.55
C GLY A 101 4.93 -5.80 -6.15
N LYS A 102 5.96 -6.64 -6.23
CA LYS A 102 5.81 -8.04 -6.67
C LYS A 102 5.08 -8.84 -5.60
N ILE A 103 4.14 -9.67 -6.03
CA ILE A 103 3.31 -10.50 -5.17
C ILE A 103 3.71 -11.96 -5.34
N TYR A 104 3.92 -12.65 -4.22
CA TYR A 104 4.17 -14.08 -4.15
C TYR A 104 3.05 -14.72 -3.34
N GLN A 105 2.46 -15.77 -3.85
CA GLN A 105 1.51 -16.59 -3.13
C GLN A 105 2.18 -17.91 -2.74
N VAL A 106 2.10 -18.25 -1.46
CA VAL A 106 2.65 -19.47 -0.91
C VAL A 106 1.51 -20.30 -0.32
N ASP A 107 1.35 -21.50 -0.81
CA ASP A 107 0.53 -22.51 -0.14
C ASP A 107 1.30 -23.01 1.08
N VAL A 108 0.79 -22.77 2.29
CA VAL A 108 1.54 -23.04 3.52
C VAL A 108 1.70 -24.54 3.81
N ASN A 109 0.85 -25.40 3.22
CA ASN A 109 0.89 -26.84 3.40
C ASN A 109 1.92 -27.47 2.45
N THR A 110 1.86 -27.10 1.17
CA THR A 110 2.73 -27.68 0.13
C THR A 110 4.04 -26.89 -0.04
N LYS A 111 4.10 -25.65 0.46
CA LYS A 111 5.18 -24.67 0.25
C LYS A 111 5.39 -24.30 -1.22
N ALA A 112 4.40 -24.57 -2.05
CA ALA A 112 4.43 -24.17 -3.44
C ALA A 112 4.36 -22.65 -3.55
N ILE A 113 5.28 -22.07 -4.32
CA ILE A 113 5.34 -20.63 -4.60
C ILE A 113 4.75 -20.40 -5.97
N THR A 114 3.77 -19.49 -6.05
CA THR A 114 3.30 -18.96 -7.32
C THR A 114 3.64 -17.47 -7.35
N GLN A 115 4.49 -17.06 -8.28
CA GLN A 115 4.73 -15.65 -8.53
C GLN A 115 3.56 -15.13 -9.35
N ALA A 116 2.82 -14.18 -8.80
CA ALA A 116 1.92 -13.36 -9.61
C ALA A 116 2.77 -12.23 -10.19
N ASP A 117 3.13 -12.33 -11.47
CA ASP A 117 3.66 -11.19 -12.20
C ASP A 117 2.65 -10.06 -12.07
N SER A 118 3.16 -8.84 -11.83
CA SER A 118 2.36 -7.62 -11.69
C SER A 118 1.08 -7.69 -12.54
N ILE A 119 0.01 -8.02 -11.90
CA ILE A 119 -1.41 -7.99 -12.26
C ILE A 119 -1.71 -7.93 -13.76
N SER A 120 -1.68 -9.07 -14.42
CA SER A 120 -2.46 -9.33 -15.59
C SER A 120 -3.60 -10.28 -15.19
N SER A 121 -4.78 -9.73 -15.03
CA SER A 121 -6.08 -10.37 -14.71
C SER A 121 -6.24 -10.91 -13.27
N PRO A 122 -7.36 -10.61 -12.60
CA PRO A 122 -7.68 -11.15 -11.29
C PRO A 122 -7.77 -12.66 -11.37
N SER A 123 -7.11 -13.37 -10.44
CA SER A 123 -7.46 -14.77 -10.21
C SER A 123 -8.97 -14.87 -9.97
N PRO A 124 -9.69 -15.82 -10.57
CA PRO A 124 -11.13 -15.98 -10.34
C PRO A 124 -11.52 -16.03 -8.86
N GLY A 125 -10.62 -16.45 -7.95
CA GLY A 125 -10.82 -16.45 -6.50
C GLY A 125 -10.90 -15.06 -5.88
N ALA A 126 -10.14 -14.08 -6.36
CA ALA A 126 -10.14 -12.73 -5.78
C ALA A 126 -11.50 -12.00 -5.90
N ILE A 127 -12.30 -12.37 -6.90
CA ILE A 127 -13.67 -11.84 -7.08
C ILE A 127 -14.65 -12.54 -6.13
N HIS A 128 -14.41 -13.81 -5.79
CA HIS A 128 -15.28 -14.55 -4.87
C HIS A 128 -15.23 -14.04 -3.44
N ASP A 129 -14.10 -13.48 -3.01
CA ASP A 129 -13.88 -13.00 -1.65
C ASP A 129 -14.38 -11.55 -1.43
N LEU A 130 -14.84 -10.87 -2.48
CA LEU A 130 -15.42 -9.55 -2.36
C LEU A 130 -16.80 -9.61 -1.70
N PRO A 131 -17.15 -8.63 -0.84
CA PRO A 131 -18.51 -8.49 -0.31
C PRO A 131 -19.57 -8.47 -1.41
N ASP A 132 -20.74 -9.05 -1.14
CA ASP A 132 -21.82 -9.15 -2.13
C ASP A 132 -22.28 -7.80 -2.69
N ALA A 133 -22.20 -6.73 -1.88
CA ALA A 133 -22.49 -5.37 -2.33
C ALA A 133 -21.56 -4.93 -3.46
N VAL A 134 -20.26 -5.26 -3.36
CA VAL A 134 -19.25 -4.98 -4.39
C VAL A 134 -19.52 -5.80 -5.65
N LYS A 135 -19.75 -7.10 -5.49
CA LYS A 135 -20.10 -7.98 -6.62
C LYS A 135 -21.30 -7.46 -7.39
N LYS A 136 -22.35 -7.04 -6.67
CA LYS A 136 -23.57 -6.49 -7.25
C LYS A 136 -23.32 -5.15 -7.97
N ALA A 137 -22.56 -4.23 -7.38
CA ALA A 137 -22.22 -2.94 -7.98
C ALA A 137 -21.41 -3.12 -9.26
N LEU A 138 -20.52 -4.12 -9.30
CA LEU A 138 -19.68 -4.43 -10.45
C LEU A 138 -20.42 -5.16 -11.56
N THR A 139 -21.38 -6.04 -11.23
CA THR A 139 -22.09 -6.85 -12.23
C THR A 139 -23.28 -6.14 -12.85
N ASN A 140 -24.03 -5.35 -12.08
CA ASN A 140 -25.32 -4.80 -12.47
C ASN A 140 -25.34 -3.28 -12.67
N GLY A 141 -24.22 -2.58 -12.44
CA GLY A 141 -24.14 -1.10 -12.47
C GLY A 141 -23.35 -0.54 -13.65
N SER A 142 -23.37 0.79 -13.75
CA SER A 142 -22.51 1.58 -14.65
C SER A 142 -21.02 1.31 -14.38
N VAL A 143 -20.66 1.04 -13.11
CA VAL A 143 -19.29 0.74 -12.70
C VAL A 143 -18.72 -0.44 -13.47
N GLY A 144 -19.41 -1.57 -13.53
CA GLY A 144 -18.94 -2.76 -14.23
C GLY A 144 -18.80 -2.60 -15.75
N LYS A 145 -19.41 -1.54 -16.35
CA LYS A 145 -19.27 -1.25 -17.77
C LYS A 145 -18.05 -0.38 -18.08
N GLU A 146 -17.70 0.52 -17.18
CA GLU A 146 -16.70 1.56 -17.40
C GLU A 146 -15.37 1.24 -16.71
N TYR A 147 -15.41 0.43 -15.63
CA TYR A 147 -14.26 0.16 -14.78
C TYR A 147 -14.00 -1.34 -14.64
N ASP A 148 -12.72 -1.71 -14.56
CA ASP A 148 -12.24 -3.00 -14.10
C ASP A 148 -11.73 -2.88 -12.67
N LEU A 149 -11.81 -3.97 -11.88
CA LEU A 149 -11.14 -4.02 -10.58
C LEU A 149 -9.63 -4.00 -10.77
N SER A 150 -8.94 -3.26 -9.91
CA SER A 150 -7.49 -3.24 -9.83
C SER A 150 -7.03 -3.88 -8.52
N PHE A 151 -6.12 -4.84 -8.62
CA PHE A 151 -5.55 -5.56 -7.48
C PHE A 151 -4.08 -5.21 -7.26
N ARG A 152 -3.63 -4.07 -7.78
CA ARG A 152 -2.22 -3.67 -7.75
C ARG A 152 -1.68 -3.32 -6.37
N ILE A 153 -2.54 -3.02 -5.40
CA ILE A 153 -2.18 -2.72 -4.01
C ILE A 153 -2.92 -3.70 -3.11
N ASN A 154 -2.26 -4.15 -2.06
CA ASN A 154 -2.85 -5.00 -1.03
C ASN A 154 -3.02 -4.19 0.28
N PRO A 155 -4.19 -4.28 0.94
CA PRO A 155 -5.35 -5.11 0.59
C PRO A 155 -6.06 -4.61 -0.68
N SER A 156 -6.74 -5.52 -1.41
CA SER A 156 -7.45 -5.21 -2.66
C SER A 156 -8.75 -4.45 -2.45
N TYR A 157 -9.28 -4.47 -1.24
CA TYR A 157 -10.42 -3.68 -0.80
C TYR A 157 -10.29 -3.31 0.68
N LEU A 158 -11.02 -2.31 1.10
CA LEU A 158 -11.10 -1.85 2.48
C LEU A 158 -12.56 -1.77 2.91
N GLU A 159 -12.84 -2.13 4.16
CA GLU A 159 -14.15 -2.02 4.78
C GLU A 159 -14.11 -0.98 5.90
N GLY A 160 -15.14 -0.13 5.98
CA GLY A 160 -15.27 0.93 6.99
C GLY A 160 -16.59 1.68 6.84
N ASP A 161 -16.95 2.45 7.83
CA ASP A 161 -18.11 3.38 7.75
C ASP A 161 -17.64 4.68 7.11
N PHE A 162 -17.43 4.67 5.78
CA PHE A 162 -16.82 5.81 5.07
C PHE A 162 -17.75 7.01 4.92
N ASN A 163 -19.07 6.83 5.06
CA ASN A 163 -20.05 7.91 4.95
C ASN A 163 -20.61 8.40 6.31
N GLY A 164 -20.32 7.67 7.40
CA GLY A 164 -20.73 8.01 8.76
C GLY A 164 -22.19 7.68 9.08
N ASP A 165 -22.79 6.69 8.38
CA ASP A 165 -24.17 6.25 8.63
C ASP A 165 -24.26 5.05 9.59
N GLY A 166 -23.13 4.58 10.11
CA GLY A 166 -23.01 3.45 11.02
C GLY A 166 -23.12 2.10 10.34
N LYS A 167 -23.04 2.04 9.01
CA LYS A 167 -23.04 0.81 8.23
C LYS A 167 -21.69 0.60 7.53
N MET A 168 -21.38 -0.66 7.28
CA MET A 168 -20.15 -1.01 6.59
C MET A 168 -20.26 -0.64 5.10
N ASP A 169 -19.36 0.20 4.65
CA ASP A 169 -19.11 0.53 3.25
C ASP A 169 -17.87 -0.25 2.76
N VAL A 170 -17.67 -0.30 1.46
CA VAL A 170 -16.52 -0.96 0.85
C VAL A 170 -15.84 -0.02 -0.15
N ALA A 171 -14.52 0.11 -0.04
CA ALA A 171 -13.69 0.78 -1.02
C ALA A 171 -12.88 -0.26 -1.80
N VAL A 172 -12.86 -0.15 -3.13
CA VAL A 172 -12.09 -1.02 -4.04
C VAL A 172 -11.26 -0.19 -5.00
N LEU A 173 -10.11 -0.70 -5.41
CA LEU A 173 -9.33 -0.08 -6.47
C LEU A 173 -9.95 -0.42 -7.83
N VAL A 174 -10.03 0.60 -8.69
CA VAL A 174 -10.58 0.46 -10.03
C VAL A 174 -9.65 1.05 -11.09
N LYS A 175 -9.81 0.55 -12.31
CA LYS A 175 -9.15 1.05 -13.52
C LYS A 175 -10.21 1.39 -14.56
N GLU A 176 -10.23 2.60 -15.03
CA GLU A 176 -11.11 3.01 -16.13
C GLU A 176 -10.67 2.34 -17.44
N ARG A 177 -11.61 1.73 -18.16
CA ARG A 177 -11.32 0.93 -19.36
C ARG A 177 -10.85 1.75 -20.54
N SER A 178 -11.40 2.96 -20.69
CA SER A 178 -11.13 3.80 -21.86
C SER A 178 -9.75 4.46 -21.81
N THR A 179 -9.35 4.93 -20.63
CA THR A 179 -8.12 5.70 -20.43
C THR A 179 -7.02 4.91 -19.75
N GLY A 180 -7.38 3.82 -19.05
CA GLY A 180 -6.47 3.08 -18.20
C GLY A 180 -6.15 3.73 -16.86
N LYS A 181 -6.73 4.89 -16.54
CA LYS A 181 -6.51 5.61 -15.30
C LYS A 181 -7.00 4.83 -14.09
N LEU A 182 -6.27 4.96 -13.00
CA LEU A 182 -6.51 4.26 -11.74
C LEU A 182 -7.22 5.15 -10.73
N GLY A 183 -8.01 4.52 -9.86
CA GLY A 183 -8.75 5.24 -8.82
C GLY A 183 -9.36 4.30 -7.78
N ILE A 184 -10.27 4.85 -7.00
CA ILE A 184 -10.98 4.17 -5.92
C ILE A 184 -12.49 4.29 -6.17
N ALA A 185 -13.23 3.18 -6.09
CA ALA A 185 -14.66 3.16 -6.00
C ALA A 185 -15.09 2.91 -4.56
N ILE A 186 -15.87 3.82 -3.97
CA ILE A 186 -16.46 3.65 -2.64
C ILE A 186 -17.93 3.28 -2.82
N ILE A 187 -18.34 2.15 -2.27
CA ILE A 187 -19.66 1.56 -2.40
C ILE A 187 -20.34 1.59 -1.03
N HIS A 188 -21.42 2.38 -0.92
CA HIS A 188 -22.17 2.51 0.33
C HIS A 188 -22.98 1.24 0.60
N GLY A 189 -22.74 0.59 1.73
CA GLY A 189 -23.37 -0.67 2.09
C GLY A 189 -24.89 -0.61 2.22
N THR A 190 -25.44 0.52 2.67
CA THR A 190 -26.88 0.71 2.84
C THR A 190 -27.61 0.95 1.51
N THR A 191 -27.03 1.76 0.62
CA THR A 191 -27.71 2.24 -0.58
C THR A 191 -27.20 1.62 -1.87
N GLY A 192 -26.02 0.99 -1.84
CA GLY A 192 -25.29 0.54 -3.01
C GLY A 192 -24.81 1.68 -3.92
N LYS A 193 -24.91 2.94 -3.44
CA LYS A 193 -24.41 4.11 -4.17
C LYS A 193 -22.91 4.02 -4.32
N VAL A 194 -22.42 4.22 -5.53
CA VAL A 194 -20.99 4.22 -5.85
C VAL A 194 -20.50 5.65 -6.06
N THR A 195 -19.33 5.95 -5.48
CA THR A 195 -18.59 7.19 -5.75
C THR A 195 -17.20 6.81 -6.26
N ILE A 196 -16.81 7.37 -7.40
CA ILE A 196 -15.48 7.17 -8.00
C ILE A 196 -14.60 8.38 -7.66
N LEU A 197 -13.35 8.11 -7.34
CA LEU A 197 -12.30 9.09 -7.06
C LEU A 197 -11.04 8.66 -7.82
N GLY A 198 -10.44 9.55 -8.58
CA GLY A 198 -9.46 9.16 -9.58
C GLY A 198 -10.14 8.45 -10.75
N ALA A 199 -9.44 7.59 -11.47
CA ALA A 199 -9.98 6.83 -12.61
C ALA A 199 -10.73 7.73 -13.61
N GLY A 200 -10.15 8.88 -13.96
CA GLY A 200 -10.72 9.90 -14.84
C GLY A 200 -11.55 10.99 -14.12
N ILE A 201 -11.82 10.84 -12.82
CA ILE A 201 -12.59 11.81 -12.02
C ILE A 201 -11.67 12.50 -11.01
N GLY A 202 -11.56 13.83 -11.10
CA GLY A 202 -10.68 14.60 -10.22
C GLY A 202 -11.04 14.50 -8.74
N ALA A 203 -10.05 14.27 -7.89
CA ALA A 203 -10.17 14.11 -6.44
C ALA A 203 -9.18 15.04 -5.69
N GLY A 204 -9.44 16.34 -5.75
CA GLY A 204 -8.57 17.34 -5.10
C GLY A 204 -7.14 17.28 -5.63
N ASN A 205 -6.15 17.37 -4.73
CA ASN A 205 -4.73 17.30 -5.08
C ASN A 205 -4.28 15.91 -5.55
N GLY A 206 -5.10 14.86 -5.33
CA GLY A 206 -4.81 13.52 -5.83
C GLY A 206 -4.91 13.39 -7.36
N GLY A 207 -5.48 14.41 -8.02
CA GLY A 207 -5.68 14.39 -9.48
C GLY A 207 -6.81 13.44 -9.90
N ASP A 208 -6.79 13.06 -11.14
CA ASP A 208 -7.79 12.18 -11.77
C ASP A 208 -7.20 10.78 -12.10
N ASP A 209 -5.95 10.54 -11.71
CA ASP A 209 -5.27 9.25 -11.87
C ASP A 209 -4.46 8.92 -10.61
N PHE A 210 -4.81 7.82 -9.97
CA PHE A 210 -4.15 7.34 -8.75
C PHE A 210 -3.04 6.32 -9.01
N GLU A 211 -2.42 6.36 -10.20
CA GLU A 211 -1.26 5.52 -10.50
C GLU A 211 -0.10 5.76 -9.53
N TRP A 212 0.04 6.99 -9.03
CA TRP A 212 1.06 7.38 -8.07
C TRP A 212 0.94 6.66 -6.71
N MET A 213 -0.27 6.28 -6.30
CA MET A 213 -0.55 5.68 -4.99
C MET A 213 0.03 4.26 -4.92
N ASP A 214 0.74 3.90 -3.86
CA ASP A 214 1.30 2.56 -3.64
C ASP A 214 0.89 1.93 -2.30
N SER A 215 0.20 2.68 -1.44
CA SER A 215 -0.34 2.21 -0.18
C SER A 215 -1.69 2.86 0.13
N TRP A 216 -2.54 2.14 0.84
CA TRP A 216 -3.79 2.66 1.36
C TRP A 216 -4.29 1.85 2.55
N GLN A 217 -5.02 2.50 3.45
CA GLN A 217 -5.59 1.87 4.63
C GLN A 217 -6.79 2.64 5.15
N VAL A 218 -7.56 2.02 6.06
CA VAL A 218 -8.62 2.70 6.79
C VAL A 218 -7.98 3.59 7.87
N TYR A 219 -8.36 4.86 7.87
CA TYR A 219 -8.07 5.78 8.95
C TYR A 219 -9.33 5.92 9.82
N SER A 220 -9.35 5.22 10.94
CA SER A 220 -10.53 5.14 11.79
C SER A 220 -10.92 6.51 12.38
N LYS A 221 -12.22 6.81 12.38
CA LYS A 221 -12.80 7.96 13.08
C LYS A 221 -12.36 8.03 14.55
N THR A 222 -12.23 6.88 15.23
CA THR A 222 -11.79 6.80 16.62
C THR A 222 -10.35 7.29 16.75
N ARG A 223 -9.46 6.95 15.81
CA ARG A 223 -8.08 7.45 15.76
C ARG A 223 -8.04 8.97 15.58
N ALA A 224 -8.89 9.51 14.71
CA ALA A 224 -9.00 10.95 14.49
C ALA A 224 -9.44 11.70 15.76
N ALA A 225 -10.37 11.13 16.53
CA ALA A 225 -10.83 11.71 17.79
C ALA A 225 -9.73 11.81 18.86
N HIS A 226 -8.77 10.87 18.85
CA HIS A 226 -7.61 10.91 19.76
C HIS A 226 -6.51 11.86 19.30
N ALA A 227 -6.42 12.10 17.99
CA ALA A 227 -5.46 13.02 17.38
C ALA A 227 -5.95 14.49 17.32
N ALA A 228 -7.13 14.79 17.84
CA ALA A 228 -7.81 16.11 17.76
C ALA A 228 -7.07 17.30 18.43
N GLY A 229 -5.85 17.08 18.94
CA GLY A 229 -4.91 18.16 19.32
C GLY A 229 -3.98 18.62 18.20
N GLU A 230 -3.93 17.92 17.08
CA GLU A 230 -3.10 18.24 15.92
C GLU A 230 -3.93 18.98 14.86
N SER A 231 -3.47 20.16 14.46
CA SER A 231 -4.20 21.10 13.60
C SER A 231 -4.49 20.61 12.16
N SER A 232 -4.02 19.43 11.79
CA SER A 232 -4.06 18.91 10.41
C SER A 232 -5.15 17.85 10.16
N VAL A 233 -5.74 17.26 11.21
CA VAL A 233 -6.73 16.19 11.04
C VAL A 233 -8.16 16.78 10.95
N PRO A 234 -8.89 16.56 9.85
CA PRO A 234 -10.25 17.04 9.71
C PRO A 234 -11.20 16.34 10.68
N HIS A 235 -12.32 17.02 11.02
CA HIS A 235 -13.39 16.39 11.80
C HIS A 235 -14.09 15.33 10.95
N LEU A 236 -13.82 14.05 11.25
CA LEU A 236 -14.39 12.92 10.53
C LEU A 236 -15.80 12.57 11.04
N ARG A 237 -16.75 12.39 10.12
CA ARG A 237 -18.10 11.86 10.42
C ARG A 237 -18.10 10.35 10.47
N GLY A 238 -17.37 9.70 9.60
CA GLY A 238 -17.12 8.27 9.50
C GLY A 238 -15.63 7.99 9.42
N ASP A 239 -15.25 6.79 9.01
CA ASP A 239 -13.87 6.46 8.72
C ASP A 239 -13.39 7.19 7.46
N ALA A 240 -12.08 7.37 7.32
CA ALA A 240 -11.46 7.92 6.13
C ALA A 240 -10.58 6.86 5.45
N LEU A 241 -10.24 7.10 4.19
CA LEU A 241 -9.18 6.38 3.51
C LEU A 241 -7.89 7.19 3.64
N LEU A 242 -6.85 6.62 4.22
CA LEU A 242 -5.50 7.13 4.12
C LEU A 242 -4.90 6.57 2.83
N VAL A 243 -4.55 7.44 1.91
CA VAL A 243 -3.92 7.11 0.63
C VAL A 243 -2.52 7.68 0.58
N GLU A 244 -1.56 6.90 0.13
CA GLU A 244 -0.15 7.24 0.29
C GLU A 244 0.66 6.91 -0.96
N LYS A 245 1.64 7.76 -1.20
CA LYS A 245 2.87 7.44 -1.94
C LYS A 245 3.95 7.27 -0.91
N SER A 246 4.47 6.06 -0.76
CA SER A 246 5.51 5.75 0.24
C SER A 246 6.66 6.75 0.16
N GLU A 247 7.05 7.28 1.33
CA GLU A 247 8.16 8.23 1.51
C GLU A 247 8.01 9.58 0.76
N ALA A 248 6.84 9.89 0.19
CA ALA A 248 6.64 11.10 -0.58
C ALA A 248 5.43 11.93 -0.14
N ALA A 249 4.24 11.35 -0.08
CA ALA A 249 3.03 12.11 0.20
C ALA A 249 1.94 11.23 0.80
N SER A 250 1.07 11.84 1.62
CA SER A 250 -0.11 11.18 2.16
C SER A 250 -1.32 12.11 2.20
N ALA A 251 -2.51 11.55 2.11
CA ALA A 251 -3.74 12.28 2.23
C ALA A 251 -4.88 11.45 2.82
N LEU A 252 -5.82 12.13 3.46
CA LEU A 252 -7.09 11.55 3.88
C LEU A 252 -8.16 11.85 2.85
N VAL A 253 -8.88 10.83 2.44
CA VAL A 253 -10.12 10.93 1.67
C VAL A 253 -11.28 10.62 2.61
N TYR A 254 -12.14 11.59 2.87
CA TYR A 254 -13.20 11.44 3.87
C TYR A 254 -14.52 12.10 3.43
N TRP A 255 -15.61 11.65 4.02
CA TRP A 255 -16.96 12.19 3.79
C TRP A 255 -17.21 13.43 4.65
N ASN A 256 -17.49 14.57 4.01
CA ASN A 256 -17.79 15.81 4.71
C ASN A 256 -19.29 16.02 5.02
N GLY A 257 -20.13 15.02 4.75
CA GLY A 257 -21.59 15.06 4.88
C GLY A 257 -22.33 15.29 3.57
N LYS A 258 -21.62 15.61 2.47
CA LYS A 258 -22.19 15.82 1.14
C LYS A 258 -21.43 15.06 0.05
N ARG A 259 -20.10 15.01 0.14
CA ARG A 259 -19.21 14.35 -0.82
C ARG A 259 -17.92 13.92 -0.13
N TYR A 260 -17.17 13.04 -0.80
CA TYR A 260 -15.78 12.76 -0.42
C TYR A 260 -14.89 13.93 -0.78
N VAL A 261 -13.99 14.28 0.12
CA VAL A 261 -13.03 15.39 -0.02
C VAL A 261 -11.63 14.93 0.33
N TRP A 262 -10.67 15.61 -0.26
CA TRP A 262 -9.24 15.38 -0.08
C TRP A 262 -8.69 16.29 1.01
N SER A 263 -7.85 15.76 1.91
CA SER A 263 -7.08 16.51 2.88
C SER A 263 -5.64 16.02 2.88
N GLN A 264 -4.73 16.83 2.38
CA GLN A 264 -3.29 16.53 2.39
C GLN A 264 -2.80 16.41 3.83
N GLN A 265 -1.97 15.39 4.12
CA GLN A 265 -1.46 15.14 5.47
C GLN A 265 0.06 15.34 5.58
N GLY A 266 0.79 15.23 4.50
CA GLY A 266 2.24 15.45 4.43
C GLY A 266 2.74 15.41 2.99
N ASP A 267 3.85 16.07 2.77
CA ASP A 267 4.69 16.05 1.56
C ASP A 267 6.03 15.42 1.91
#